data_cfbb31b7c226b79b34ecbb2ef876ba6e
#
_entry.id   cfbb31b7c226b79b34ecbb2ef876ba6e
#
_cell.length_a   1.000
_cell.length_b   1.000
_cell.length_c   1.000
_cell.angle_alpha   90.00
_cell.angle_beta   90.00
_cell.angle_gamma   90.00
#
_symmetry.space_group_name_H-M   'P 1'
#
loop_
_entity.id
_entity.type
_entity.pdbx_description
1 polymer ?
#
loop_
_entity_poly.entity_id
_entity_poly.type
_entity_poly.pdbx_seq_one_letter_code
_entity_poly.pdbx_strand_id
1 'polypeptide(L)'
;MGGRNTVLLDALSWRIPLVSDIPTIIFGADVTHPESGEDSSPSIAAVVASQDWPEVTKYAGLVCAQPHRQELIQDLFKTWQEPQRGTVTGGMIRELLLAFKKATGQKPLRIIFYRDGVSEGQFYQVLLYELDAIRKACASLESTYQPPVTFIVVQKRHHTRLFASNHSDRSSTEKSGNILPGTVVDSKICHPTEFDFYLCSHAGIQGTSRPAHYHVLWDENNFTADEIQSLTNNLCYTYARCTRSVSVVPPAYYAHLAAYRARFYIEPEATENAKGRCTRTSNGSSVRPLPALKERVKNVMFYC
;
A
#
# COMPACT_ATOMS: atom_id res chain seq x y z
N MET A 1 -12.08 4.66 16.36
CA MET A 1 -12.93 5.59 15.68
C MET A 1 -13.55 4.94 14.46
N GLY A 2 -13.14 4.89 13.27
CA GLY A 2 -13.75 4.10 12.18
C GLY A 2 -14.77 4.88 11.33
N GLY A 3 -14.72 6.20 11.36
CA GLY A 3 -15.50 7.05 10.46
C GLY A 3 -14.91 7.12 9.05
N ARG A 4 -15.65 7.73 8.13
CA ARG A 4 -15.23 8.06 6.78
C ARG A 4 -15.68 9.47 6.42
N ASN A 5 -14.87 10.20 5.63
CA ASN A 5 -15.20 11.56 5.21
C ASN A 5 -15.99 11.58 3.90
N THR A 6 -15.58 10.75 2.96
CA THR A 6 -16.08 10.78 1.59
C THR A 6 -16.33 9.37 1.09
N VAL A 7 -17.42 9.19 0.36
CA VAL A 7 -17.73 8.01 -0.42
C VAL A 7 -17.97 8.46 -1.84
N LEU A 8 -17.40 7.77 -2.81
CA LEU A 8 -17.65 8.06 -4.21
C LEU A 8 -19.12 7.75 -4.55
N LEU A 9 -19.79 8.65 -5.25
CA LEU A 9 -21.18 8.42 -5.70
C LEU A 9 -21.29 7.18 -6.56
N ASP A 10 -20.28 6.93 -7.39
CA ASP A 10 -20.19 5.74 -8.22
C ASP A 10 -20.08 4.44 -7.41
N ALA A 11 -19.49 4.50 -6.19
CA ALA A 11 -19.48 3.36 -5.28
C ALA A 11 -20.88 3.02 -4.78
N LEU A 12 -21.65 4.03 -4.38
CA LEU A 12 -23.04 3.87 -3.92
C LEU A 12 -23.98 3.36 -5.03
N SER A 13 -23.65 3.70 -6.27
CA SER A 13 -24.40 3.29 -7.47
C SER A 13 -23.88 2.00 -8.12
N TRP A 14 -22.89 1.35 -7.52
CA TRP A 14 -22.23 0.14 -8.07
C TRP A 14 -21.60 0.38 -9.45
N ARG A 15 -20.98 1.56 -9.65
CA ARG A 15 -20.46 2.02 -10.93
C ARG A 15 -18.96 2.35 -10.92
N ILE A 16 -18.23 2.07 -9.81
CA ILE A 16 -16.77 2.23 -9.87
C ILE A 16 -16.26 1.20 -10.88
N PRO A 17 -15.66 1.64 -11.99
CA PRO A 17 -15.13 0.72 -12.97
C PRO A 17 -14.17 -0.28 -12.31
N LEU A 18 -14.31 -1.56 -12.65
CA LEU A 18 -13.41 -2.64 -12.23
C LEU A 18 -13.32 -2.89 -10.70
N VAL A 19 -14.20 -2.29 -9.93
CA VAL A 19 -14.30 -2.53 -8.49
C VAL A 19 -15.72 -2.96 -8.12
N SER A 20 -16.74 -2.29 -8.68
CA SER A 20 -18.13 -2.57 -8.32
C SER A 20 -18.72 -3.82 -8.98
N ASP A 21 -18.12 -4.29 -10.08
CA ASP A 21 -18.57 -5.44 -10.88
C ASP A 21 -18.41 -6.78 -10.12
N ILE A 22 -17.29 -6.96 -9.44
CA ILE A 22 -16.99 -8.16 -8.65
C ILE A 22 -16.33 -7.80 -7.31
N PRO A 23 -16.45 -8.63 -6.26
CA PRO A 23 -15.78 -8.41 -4.98
C PRO A 23 -14.28 -8.19 -5.16
N THR A 24 -13.84 -6.96 -4.94
CA THR A 24 -12.48 -6.51 -5.15
C THR A 24 -11.86 -6.03 -3.85
N ILE A 25 -10.69 -6.55 -3.52
CA ILE A 25 -9.87 -6.06 -2.40
C ILE A 25 -8.71 -5.22 -2.93
N ILE A 26 -8.50 -4.05 -2.33
CA ILE A 26 -7.40 -3.15 -2.69
C ILE A 26 -6.42 -3.11 -1.54
N PHE A 27 -5.17 -3.47 -1.82
CA PHE A 27 -4.05 -3.42 -0.89
C PHE A 27 -3.19 -2.18 -1.11
N GLY A 28 -2.57 -1.73 -0.03
CA GLY A 28 -1.44 -0.80 -0.06
C GLY A 28 -0.32 -1.36 0.80
N ALA A 29 0.92 -1.19 0.37
CA ALA A 29 2.09 -1.64 1.11
C ALA A 29 3.21 -0.60 1.03
N ASP A 30 3.94 -0.43 2.14
CA ASP A 30 5.11 0.45 2.23
C ASP A 30 6.12 -0.10 3.22
N VAL A 31 7.39 0.22 3.02
CA VAL A 31 8.47 -0.06 3.96
C VAL A 31 9.16 1.25 4.32
N THR A 32 9.13 1.58 5.60
CA THR A 32 9.83 2.75 6.13
C THR A 32 11.18 2.33 6.71
N HIS A 33 12.24 2.94 6.22
CA HIS A 33 13.59 2.72 6.71
C HIS A 33 13.98 3.72 7.81
N PRO A 34 14.89 3.33 8.72
CA PRO A 34 15.47 4.25 9.70
C PRO A 34 16.21 5.41 9.03
N GLU A 35 16.36 6.51 9.75
CA GLU A 35 17.13 7.65 9.29
C GLU A 35 18.62 7.33 9.21
N SER A 36 19.38 8.16 8.48
CA SER A 36 20.82 8.00 8.40
C SER A 36 21.45 8.18 9.79
N GLY A 37 22.23 7.19 10.24
CA GLY A 37 22.84 7.16 11.57
C GLY A 37 22.08 6.28 12.59
N GLU A 38 20.91 5.76 12.27
CA GLU A 38 20.17 4.82 13.11
C GLU A 38 20.40 3.36 12.66
N ASP A 39 21.65 2.92 12.57
CA ASP A 39 22.01 1.63 11.96
C ASP A 39 21.53 0.39 12.73
N SER A 40 21.16 0.54 14.01
CA SER A 40 20.59 -0.53 14.84
C SER A 40 19.06 -0.66 14.73
N SER A 41 18.39 0.35 14.19
CA SER A 41 16.93 0.36 14.10
C SER A 41 16.43 -0.53 12.96
N PRO A 42 15.35 -1.31 13.17
CA PRO A 42 14.76 -2.12 12.12
C PRO A 42 14.02 -1.27 11.09
N SER A 43 13.84 -1.79 9.88
CA SER A 43 12.86 -1.29 8.94
C SER A 43 11.46 -1.74 9.34
N ILE A 44 10.46 -0.92 9.05
CA ILE A 44 9.07 -1.24 9.35
C ILE A 44 8.30 -1.42 8.05
N ALA A 45 7.76 -2.61 7.87
CA ALA A 45 6.85 -2.89 6.78
C ALA A 45 5.39 -2.76 7.25
N ALA A 46 4.55 -2.20 6.41
CA ALA A 46 3.12 -2.10 6.64
C ALA A 46 2.34 -2.54 5.40
N VAL A 47 1.27 -3.27 5.63
CA VAL A 47 0.29 -3.64 4.60
C VAL A 47 -1.09 -3.28 5.09
N VAL A 48 -1.83 -2.55 4.28
CA VAL A 48 -3.24 -2.23 4.52
C VAL A 48 -4.11 -2.85 3.43
N ALA A 49 -5.37 -3.12 3.75
CA ALA A 49 -6.33 -3.59 2.75
C ALA A 49 -7.74 -3.05 3.03
N SER A 50 -8.48 -2.80 1.97
CA SER A 50 -9.89 -2.40 2.05
C SER A 50 -10.72 -3.49 2.74
N GLN A 51 -11.68 -3.05 3.59
CA GLN A 51 -12.55 -3.93 4.38
C GLN A 51 -14.03 -3.70 4.08
N ASP A 52 -14.33 -2.78 3.19
CA ASP A 52 -15.66 -2.48 2.68
C ASP A 52 -15.66 -2.56 1.15
N TRP A 53 -16.67 -3.19 0.60
CA TRP A 53 -16.87 -3.30 -0.83
C TRP A 53 -18.37 -3.09 -1.10
N PRO A 54 -18.74 -2.30 -2.12
CA PRO A 54 -17.91 -1.67 -3.16
C PRO A 54 -17.32 -0.29 -2.81
N GLU A 55 -17.49 0.22 -1.60
CA GLU A 55 -17.16 1.61 -1.24
C GLU A 55 -15.65 1.89 -1.14
N VAL A 56 -14.83 0.92 -0.78
CA VAL A 56 -13.34 0.95 -0.65
C VAL A 56 -12.81 2.16 0.13
N THR A 57 -13.46 2.49 1.25
CA THR A 57 -13.13 3.63 2.11
C THR A 57 -12.58 3.26 3.47
N LYS A 58 -12.80 2.03 3.94
CA LYS A 58 -12.31 1.51 5.22
C LYS A 58 -11.17 0.54 4.99
N TYR A 59 -10.09 0.69 5.74
CA TYR A 59 -8.90 -0.14 5.62
C TYR A 59 -8.49 -0.71 6.98
N ALA A 60 -8.11 -1.97 7.03
CA ALA A 60 -7.37 -2.56 8.13
C ALA A 60 -5.88 -2.58 7.79
N GLY A 61 -5.01 -2.44 8.79
CA GLY A 61 -3.57 -2.40 8.57
C GLY A 61 -2.82 -3.33 9.54
N LEU A 62 -1.79 -3.98 9.01
CA LEU A 62 -0.84 -4.80 9.75
C LEU A 62 0.56 -4.23 9.56
N VAL A 63 1.38 -4.34 10.60
CA VAL A 63 2.75 -3.82 10.62
C VAL A 63 3.70 -4.87 11.19
N CYS A 64 4.92 -4.90 10.67
CA CYS A 64 5.99 -5.73 11.25
C CYS A 64 7.33 -5.02 11.19
N ALA A 65 8.22 -5.36 12.13
CA ALA A 65 9.62 -5.00 12.06
C ALA A 65 10.37 -6.06 11.25
N GLN A 66 11.28 -5.61 10.41
CA GLN A 66 12.14 -6.46 9.57
C GLN A 66 13.58 -5.95 9.57
N PRO A 67 14.55 -6.72 9.04
CA PRO A 67 15.97 -6.33 9.06
C PRO A 67 16.21 -4.94 8.51
N HIS A 68 17.25 -4.28 9.04
CA HIS A 68 17.66 -2.94 8.65
C HIS A 68 17.82 -2.80 7.13
N ARG A 69 17.15 -1.80 6.54
CA ARG A 69 17.14 -1.50 5.10
C ARG A 69 16.67 -2.64 4.19
N GLN A 70 15.95 -3.60 4.73
CA GLN A 70 15.29 -4.64 3.95
C GLN A 70 14.06 -4.05 3.26
N GLU A 71 14.04 -4.01 1.91
CA GLU A 71 12.90 -3.49 1.13
C GLU A 71 11.80 -4.54 0.93
N LEU A 72 12.17 -5.80 0.69
CA LEU A 72 11.21 -6.89 0.51
C LEU A 72 10.43 -7.15 1.79
N ILE A 73 9.09 -7.20 1.70
CA ILE A 73 8.24 -7.48 2.86
C ILE A 73 8.20 -8.98 3.13
N GLN A 74 8.87 -9.40 4.19
CA GLN A 74 9.01 -10.83 4.53
C GLN A 74 7.73 -11.45 5.10
N ASP A 75 6.92 -10.65 5.81
CA ASP A 75 5.76 -11.12 6.56
C ASP A 75 4.45 -11.17 5.73
N LEU A 76 4.52 -10.98 4.40
CA LEU A 76 3.34 -11.10 3.52
C LEU A 76 2.69 -12.48 3.64
N PHE A 77 3.52 -13.53 3.63
CA PHE A 77 3.10 -14.91 3.84
C PHE A 77 4.17 -15.68 4.61
N LYS A 78 3.76 -16.46 5.60
CA LYS A 78 4.63 -17.28 6.44
C LYS A 78 4.09 -18.69 6.62
N THR A 79 5.01 -19.63 6.75
CA THR A 79 4.73 -21.01 7.18
C THR A 79 5.64 -21.39 8.33
N TRP A 80 5.09 -22.07 9.32
CA TRP A 80 5.89 -22.62 10.43
C TRP A 80 5.33 -23.96 10.89
N GLN A 81 6.12 -24.71 11.62
CA GLN A 81 5.73 -26.00 12.18
C GLN A 81 5.29 -25.83 13.64
N GLU A 82 4.08 -26.28 13.95
CA GLU A 82 3.61 -26.39 15.34
C GLU A 82 3.55 -27.86 15.74
N PRO A 83 4.07 -28.22 16.93
CA PRO A 83 4.11 -29.63 17.37
C PRO A 83 2.76 -30.34 17.36
N GLN A 84 1.67 -29.61 17.63
CA GLN A 84 0.32 -30.17 17.73
C GLN A 84 -0.54 -30.04 16.48
N ARG A 85 -0.21 -29.08 15.60
CA ARG A 85 -1.03 -28.72 14.42
C ARG A 85 -0.36 -29.00 13.09
N GLY A 86 0.92 -29.39 13.10
CA GLY A 86 1.70 -29.57 11.88
C GLY A 86 2.05 -28.23 11.22
N THR A 87 2.01 -28.18 9.90
CA THR A 87 2.31 -26.96 9.14
C THR A 87 1.19 -25.93 9.30
N VAL A 88 1.53 -24.79 9.89
CA VAL A 88 0.62 -23.64 10.05
C VAL A 88 1.01 -22.55 9.03
N THR A 89 0.01 -21.91 8.46
CA THR A 89 0.19 -20.82 7.49
C THR A 89 -0.39 -19.52 8.03
N GLY A 90 0.29 -18.41 7.78
CA GLY A 90 -0.10 -17.07 8.21
C GLY A 90 0.51 -15.99 7.35
N GLY A 91 0.54 -14.78 7.85
CA GLY A 91 1.10 -13.61 7.18
C GLY A 91 0.04 -12.55 6.87
N MET A 92 0.53 -11.35 6.54
CA MET A 92 -0.30 -10.15 6.44
C MET A 92 -1.39 -10.28 5.37
N ILE A 93 -1.07 -10.82 4.20
CA ILE A 93 -2.05 -10.97 3.11
C ILE A 93 -3.17 -11.91 3.53
N ARG A 94 -2.81 -13.07 4.10
CA ARG A 94 -3.80 -14.07 4.55
C ARG A 94 -4.75 -13.50 5.60
N GLU A 95 -4.23 -12.77 6.57
CA GLU A 95 -5.04 -12.16 7.63
C GLU A 95 -5.99 -11.09 7.08
N LEU A 96 -5.51 -10.26 6.15
CA LEU A 96 -6.34 -9.21 5.54
C LEU A 96 -7.40 -9.77 4.59
N LEU A 97 -7.14 -10.87 3.87
CA LEU A 97 -8.15 -11.59 3.08
C LEU A 97 -9.26 -12.17 3.97
N LEU A 98 -8.89 -12.75 5.12
CA LEU A 98 -9.86 -13.25 6.10
C LEU A 98 -10.67 -12.12 6.73
N ALA A 99 -10.03 -10.98 7.04
CA ALA A 99 -10.71 -9.81 7.56
C ALA A 99 -11.72 -9.24 6.55
N PHE A 100 -11.36 -9.16 5.26
CA PHE A 100 -12.26 -8.76 4.18
C PHE A 100 -13.48 -9.68 4.11
N LYS A 101 -13.27 -11.01 4.07
CA LYS A 101 -14.37 -11.99 4.06
C LYS A 101 -15.28 -11.85 5.28
N LYS A 102 -14.71 -11.60 6.46
CA LYS A 102 -15.48 -11.38 7.70
C LYS A 102 -16.30 -10.09 7.64
N ALA A 103 -15.74 -9.01 7.08
CA ALA A 103 -16.38 -7.71 7.03
C ALA A 103 -17.47 -7.61 5.96
N THR A 104 -17.24 -8.22 4.78
CA THR A 104 -18.13 -8.11 3.60
C THR A 104 -19.03 -9.33 3.40
N GLY A 105 -18.74 -10.44 4.06
CA GLY A 105 -19.39 -11.74 3.80
C GLY A 105 -18.91 -12.41 2.50
N GLN A 106 -18.03 -11.78 1.74
CA GLN A 106 -17.62 -12.23 0.42
C GLN A 106 -16.11 -12.55 0.36
N LYS A 107 -15.75 -13.50 -0.49
CA LYS A 107 -14.35 -13.78 -0.83
C LYS A 107 -13.95 -12.87 -1.99
N PRO A 108 -12.80 -12.15 -1.92
CA PRO A 108 -12.37 -11.33 -3.04
C PRO A 108 -12.14 -12.17 -4.31
N LEU A 109 -12.64 -11.70 -5.42
CA LEU A 109 -12.44 -12.31 -6.74
C LEU A 109 -11.44 -11.54 -7.59
N ARG A 110 -10.98 -10.37 -7.09
CA ARG A 110 -9.97 -9.52 -7.71
C ARG A 110 -9.09 -8.90 -6.64
N ILE A 111 -7.79 -8.82 -6.91
CA ILE A 111 -6.80 -8.17 -6.05
C ILE A 111 -6.14 -7.03 -6.82
N ILE A 112 -6.08 -5.85 -6.23
CA ILE A 112 -5.29 -4.70 -6.70
C ILE A 112 -4.30 -4.35 -5.60
N PHE A 113 -3.00 -4.30 -5.93
CA PHE A 113 -1.93 -4.10 -4.96
C PHE A 113 -1.10 -2.87 -5.34
N TYR A 114 -1.13 -1.85 -4.49
CA TYR A 114 -0.30 -0.65 -4.62
C TYR A 114 0.89 -0.73 -3.68
N ARG A 115 2.11 -0.68 -4.21
CA ARG A 115 3.37 -0.78 -3.48
C ARG A 115 4.14 0.53 -3.55
N ASP A 116 4.28 1.23 -2.42
CA ASP A 116 5.02 2.49 -2.36
C ASP A 116 6.52 2.27 -2.14
N GLY A 117 7.33 3.19 -2.64
CA GLY A 117 8.73 3.37 -2.28
C GLY A 117 9.76 2.47 -2.97
N VAL A 118 9.36 1.58 -3.86
CA VAL A 118 10.31 0.67 -4.56
C VAL A 118 11.09 1.42 -5.65
N SER A 119 12.40 1.26 -5.68
CA SER A 119 13.24 1.76 -6.77
C SER A 119 13.15 0.87 -8.02
N GLU A 120 13.33 1.45 -9.22
CA GLU A 120 13.24 0.70 -10.49
C GLU A 120 14.16 -0.52 -10.54
N GLY A 121 15.38 -0.39 -10.01
CA GLY A 121 16.33 -1.52 -9.93
C GLY A 121 15.86 -2.70 -9.05
N GLN A 122 14.81 -2.52 -8.26
CA GLN A 122 14.26 -3.55 -7.37
C GLN A 122 12.90 -4.09 -7.86
N PHE A 123 12.31 -3.53 -8.92
CA PHE A 123 10.99 -3.92 -9.41
C PHE A 123 10.85 -5.42 -9.64
N TYR A 124 11.83 -6.03 -10.32
CA TYR A 124 11.80 -7.45 -10.62
C TYR A 124 11.81 -8.31 -9.33
N GLN A 125 12.66 -7.96 -8.38
CA GLN A 125 12.76 -8.69 -7.11
C GLN A 125 11.48 -8.57 -6.31
N VAL A 126 10.96 -7.34 -6.15
CA VAL A 126 9.73 -7.07 -5.39
C VAL A 126 8.56 -7.81 -6.04
N LEU A 127 8.40 -7.70 -7.37
CA LEU A 127 7.33 -8.39 -8.08
C LEU A 127 7.42 -9.92 -7.86
N LEU A 128 8.60 -10.52 -8.06
CA LEU A 128 8.77 -11.97 -7.96
C LEU A 128 8.40 -12.48 -6.55
N TYR A 129 8.93 -11.86 -5.49
CA TYR A 129 8.74 -12.34 -4.12
C TYR A 129 7.37 -11.97 -3.54
N GLU A 130 6.92 -10.73 -3.76
CA GLU A 130 5.68 -10.26 -3.15
C GLU A 130 4.45 -10.82 -3.88
N LEU A 131 4.48 -10.96 -5.22
CA LEU A 131 3.42 -11.61 -5.98
C LEU A 131 3.31 -13.10 -5.63
N ASP A 132 4.44 -13.82 -5.50
CA ASP A 132 4.45 -15.22 -5.06
C ASP A 132 3.86 -15.37 -3.65
N ALA A 133 4.20 -14.46 -2.73
CA ALA A 133 3.64 -14.44 -1.39
C ALA A 133 2.10 -14.22 -1.40
N ILE A 134 1.60 -13.33 -2.25
CA ILE A 134 0.16 -13.10 -2.44
C ILE A 134 -0.51 -14.40 -2.92
N ARG A 135 0.05 -15.07 -3.92
CA ARG A 135 -0.47 -16.33 -4.47
C ARG A 135 -0.47 -17.45 -3.44
N LYS A 136 0.61 -17.60 -2.68
CA LYS A 136 0.71 -18.58 -1.59
C LYS A 136 -0.30 -18.29 -0.48
N ALA A 137 -0.52 -17.04 -0.13
CA ALA A 137 -1.54 -16.64 0.85
C ALA A 137 -2.94 -17.03 0.37
N CYS A 138 -3.28 -16.78 -0.89
CA CYS A 138 -4.55 -17.19 -1.49
C CYS A 138 -4.71 -18.71 -1.48
N ALA A 139 -3.73 -19.45 -1.98
CA ALA A 139 -3.74 -20.91 -2.03
C ALA A 139 -3.82 -21.56 -0.63
N SER A 140 -3.29 -20.90 0.41
CA SER A 140 -3.38 -21.37 1.79
C SER A 140 -4.78 -21.30 2.39
N LEU A 141 -5.66 -20.50 1.82
CA LEU A 141 -7.06 -20.42 2.23
C LEU A 141 -7.89 -21.52 1.55
N GLU A 142 -7.61 -21.75 0.27
CA GLU A 142 -8.25 -22.78 -0.55
C GLU A 142 -7.35 -23.05 -1.76
N SER A 143 -7.01 -24.30 -2.04
CA SER A 143 -6.01 -24.67 -3.06
C SER A 143 -6.33 -24.15 -4.48
N THR A 144 -7.60 -23.99 -4.80
CA THR A 144 -8.09 -23.49 -6.09
C THR A 144 -8.30 -21.97 -6.10
N TYR A 145 -8.13 -21.29 -4.97
CA TYR A 145 -8.37 -19.86 -4.86
C TYR A 145 -7.15 -19.07 -5.36
N GLN A 146 -7.22 -18.60 -6.58
CA GLN A 146 -6.21 -17.82 -7.28
C GLN A 146 -6.86 -16.64 -8.01
N PRO A 147 -7.31 -15.61 -7.27
CA PRO A 147 -7.88 -14.42 -7.90
C PRO A 147 -6.83 -13.69 -8.73
N PRO A 148 -7.20 -13.07 -9.87
CA PRO A 148 -6.29 -12.27 -10.67
C PRO A 148 -5.77 -11.08 -9.88
N VAL A 149 -4.48 -10.76 -10.08
CA VAL A 149 -3.75 -9.72 -9.36
C VAL A 149 -3.27 -8.64 -10.33
N THR A 150 -3.49 -7.38 -9.97
CA THR A 150 -2.82 -6.24 -10.59
C THR A 150 -1.84 -5.65 -9.56
N PHE A 151 -0.56 -5.59 -9.91
CA PHE A 151 0.51 -5.11 -9.03
C PHE A 151 1.09 -3.80 -9.58
N ILE A 152 0.95 -2.72 -8.80
CA ILE A 152 1.30 -1.35 -9.21
C ILE A 152 2.29 -0.78 -8.20
N VAL A 153 3.46 -0.35 -8.67
CA VAL A 153 4.41 0.42 -7.85
C VAL A 153 4.08 1.90 -7.96
N VAL A 154 4.18 2.60 -6.84
CA VAL A 154 3.95 4.04 -6.74
C VAL A 154 5.26 4.73 -6.35
N GLN A 155 5.65 5.74 -7.11
CA GLN A 155 6.83 6.55 -6.83
C GLN A 155 6.45 8.02 -6.71
N LYS A 156 6.83 8.65 -5.61
CA LYS A 156 6.66 10.10 -5.39
C LYS A 156 7.98 10.86 -5.40
N ARG A 157 9.08 10.17 -5.14
CA ARG A 157 10.41 10.78 -5.03
C ARG A 157 11.13 10.80 -6.39
N HIS A 158 10.60 11.62 -7.32
CA HIS A 158 11.20 11.89 -8.64
C HIS A 158 11.24 13.39 -8.92
N HIS A 159 11.95 13.81 -9.98
CA HIS A 159 12.16 15.22 -10.31
C HIS A 159 11.24 15.74 -11.43
N THR A 160 10.42 14.89 -12.04
CA THR A 160 9.48 15.28 -13.11
C THR A 160 8.47 16.29 -12.59
N ARG A 161 8.29 17.38 -13.34
CA ARG A 161 7.27 18.41 -13.12
C ARG A 161 6.55 18.67 -14.43
N LEU A 162 5.25 18.91 -14.34
CA LEU A 162 4.38 19.17 -15.49
C LEU A 162 3.90 20.61 -15.42
N PHE A 163 3.93 21.29 -16.57
CA PHE A 163 3.54 22.68 -16.71
C PHE A 163 2.58 22.82 -17.89
N ALA A 164 1.58 23.70 -17.76
CA ALA A 164 0.71 24.03 -18.88
C ALA A 164 1.48 24.85 -19.92
N SER A 165 1.21 24.62 -21.20
CA SER A 165 1.79 25.39 -22.30
C SER A 165 1.42 26.87 -22.23
N ASN A 166 0.22 27.17 -21.74
CA ASN A 166 -0.25 28.52 -21.49
C ASN A 166 -0.71 28.68 -20.04
N HIS A 167 0.10 29.33 -19.21
CA HIS A 167 -0.18 29.57 -17.81
C HIS A 167 -1.37 30.49 -17.52
N SER A 168 -1.78 31.28 -18.53
CA SER A 168 -2.92 32.18 -18.41
C SER A 168 -4.24 31.51 -18.76
N ASP A 169 -4.21 30.32 -19.33
CA ASP A 169 -5.38 29.56 -19.70
C ASP A 169 -6.01 28.87 -18.47
N ARG A 170 -7.14 29.36 -18.04
CA ARG A 170 -7.90 28.83 -16.90
C ARG A 170 -8.57 27.48 -17.17
N SER A 171 -8.63 27.04 -18.42
CA SER A 171 -9.12 25.71 -18.78
C SER A 171 -8.09 24.62 -18.55
N SER A 172 -6.81 24.98 -18.52
CA SER A 172 -5.66 24.06 -18.35
C SER A 172 -4.88 24.26 -17.04
N THR A 173 -5.19 25.34 -16.28
CA THR A 173 -4.49 25.68 -15.05
C THR A 173 -5.43 26.02 -13.89
N GLU A 174 -4.98 25.72 -12.68
CA GLU A 174 -5.61 26.21 -11.46
C GLU A 174 -5.28 27.69 -11.17
N LYS A 175 -5.93 28.25 -10.16
CA LYS A 175 -5.63 29.61 -9.67
C LYS A 175 -4.17 29.78 -9.26
N SER A 176 -3.51 28.73 -8.80
CA SER A 176 -2.10 28.69 -8.42
C SER A 176 -1.13 28.64 -9.60
N GLY A 177 -1.61 28.51 -10.84
CA GLY A 177 -0.80 28.30 -12.04
C GLY A 177 -0.33 26.86 -12.27
N ASN A 178 -0.69 25.92 -11.38
CA ASN A 178 -0.42 24.50 -11.55
C ASN A 178 -1.38 23.86 -12.56
N ILE A 179 -1.00 22.72 -13.12
CA ILE A 179 -1.87 21.88 -13.93
C ILE A 179 -3.09 21.41 -13.12
N LEU A 180 -4.19 21.13 -13.80
CA LEU A 180 -5.42 20.70 -13.17
C LEU A 180 -5.28 19.32 -12.50
N PRO A 181 -5.95 19.08 -11.36
CA PRO A 181 -6.12 17.73 -10.80
C PRO A 181 -6.77 16.79 -11.80
N GLY A 182 -6.32 15.54 -11.83
CA GLY A 182 -6.74 14.55 -12.82
C GLY A 182 -5.91 14.55 -14.10
N THR A 183 -4.90 15.43 -14.23
CA THR A 183 -3.97 15.39 -15.36
C THR A 183 -3.13 14.13 -15.35
N VAL A 184 -3.17 13.38 -16.46
CA VAL A 184 -2.40 12.17 -16.71
C VAL A 184 -1.40 12.41 -17.83
N VAL A 185 -0.20 11.84 -17.71
CA VAL A 185 0.78 11.72 -18.79
C VAL A 185 1.24 10.26 -18.84
N ASP A 186 0.96 9.58 -19.94
CA ASP A 186 1.22 8.17 -20.18
C ASP A 186 1.98 7.92 -21.50
N SER A 187 2.61 8.95 -22.03
CA SER A 187 3.36 8.87 -23.28
C SER A 187 4.57 9.80 -23.24
N LYS A 188 5.46 9.71 -24.24
CA LYS A 188 6.67 10.54 -24.47
C LYS A 188 7.73 10.49 -23.38
N ILE A 189 7.38 10.68 -22.11
CA ILE A 189 8.30 10.63 -20.97
C ILE A 189 8.16 9.33 -20.18
N CYS A 190 7.19 8.50 -20.54
CA CYS A 190 6.95 7.18 -19.98
C CYS A 190 7.80 6.13 -20.70
N HIS A 191 7.88 4.92 -20.13
CA HIS A 191 8.66 3.83 -20.69
C HIS A 191 8.09 3.40 -22.07
N PRO A 192 8.93 3.11 -23.07
CA PRO A 192 8.46 2.81 -24.42
C PRO A 192 7.70 1.49 -24.57
N THR A 193 7.91 0.53 -23.67
CA THR A 193 7.34 -0.83 -23.75
C THR A 193 6.64 -1.30 -22.47
N GLU A 194 6.92 -0.68 -21.34
CA GLU A 194 6.27 -0.99 -20.05
C GLU A 194 5.12 -0.02 -19.81
N PHE A 195 4.14 -0.45 -19.04
CA PHE A 195 3.00 0.41 -18.73
C PHE A 195 3.27 1.23 -17.47
N ASP A 196 3.52 2.50 -17.65
CA ASP A 196 3.64 3.48 -16.56
C ASP A 196 2.92 4.79 -16.93
N PHE A 197 2.57 5.56 -15.92
CA PHE A 197 1.94 6.87 -16.12
C PHE A 197 2.19 7.80 -14.93
N TYR A 198 2.21 9.10 -15.21
CA TYR A 198 2.21 10.15 -14.21
C TYR A 198 0.79 10.65 -13.99
N LEU A 199 0.37 10.73 -12.73
CA LEU A 199 -0.94 11.27 -12.35
C LEU A 199 -0.77 12.43 -11.35
N CYS A 200 -1.28 13.60 -11.71
CA CYS A 200 -1.45 14.73 -10.81
C CYS A 200 -2.88 14.73 -10.29
N SER A 201 -3.16 13.97 -9.23
CA SER A 201 -4.51 13.81 -8.69
C SER A 201 -4.97 14.96 -7.78
N HIS A 202 -4.07 15.88 -7.38
CA HIS A 202 -4.32 16.88 -6.35
C HIS A 202 -4.12 18.30 -6.83
N ALA A 203 -4.85 19.25 -6.23
CA ALA A 203 -4.63 20.67 -6.40
C ALA A 203 -3.36 21.14 -5.67
N GLY A 204 -2.58 21.99 -6.33
CA GLY A 204 -1.39 22.59 -5.72
C GLY A 204 -1.78 23.70 -4.72
N ILE A 205 -1.39 23.55 -3.45
CA ILE A 205 -1.63 24.57 -2.43
C ILE A 205 -0.47 25.58 -2.42
N GLN A 206 0.76 25.08 -2.52
CA GLN A 206 1.98 25.89 -2.49
C GLN A 206 3.04 25.26 -3.40
N GLY A 207 3.73 26.09 -4.17
CA GLY A 207 4.76 25.65 -5.12
C GLY A 207 4.20 24.86 -6.30
N THR A 208 5.06 24.12 -6.98
CA THR A 208 4.70 23.31 -8.15
C THR A 208 4.20 21.94 -7.74
N SER A 209 3.03 21.54 -8.26
CA SER A 209 2.46 20.21 -8.03
C SER A 209 3.41 19.11 -8.52
N ARG A 210 3.63 18.10 -7.69
CA ARG A 210 4.42 16.92 -8.04
C ARG A 210 3.48 15.76 -8.36
N PRO A 211 3.39 15.28 -9.61
CA PRO A 211 2.59 14.09 -9.92
C PRO A 211 3.14 12.86 -9.18
N ALA A 212 2.34 11.86 -8.99
CA ALA A 212 2.82 10.53 -8.62
C ALA A 212 3.09 9.73 -9.90
N HIS A 213 4.13 8.90 -9.90
CA HIS A 213 4.49 8.01 -11.00
C HIS A 213 4.05 6.60 -10.63
N TYR A 214 3.24 5.97 -11.45
CA TYR A 214 2.70 4.64 -11.26
C TYR A 214 3.27 3.71 -12.33
N HIS A 215 3.82 2.57 -11.89
CA HIS A 215 4.33 1.51 -12.77
C HIS A 215 3.49 0.26 -12.57
N VAL A 216 2.80 -0.19 -13.62
CA VAL A 216 2.03 -1.42 -13.61
C VAL A 216 2.95 -2.57 -13.94
N LEU A 217 3.50 -3.24 -12.93
CA LEU A 217 4.47 -4.32 -13.11
C LEU A 217 3.83 -5.65 -13.50
N TRP A 218 2.55 -5.84 -13.12
CA TRP A 218 1.81 -7.06 -13.41
C TRP A 218 0.32 -6.78 -13.46
N ASP A 219 -0.37 -7.33 -14.46
CA ASP A 219 -1.82 -7.17 -14.58
C ASP A 219 -2.47 -8.43 -15.19
N GLU A 220 -3.15 -9.20 -14.35
CA GLU A 220 -3.96 -10.35 -14.75
C GLU A 220 -5.44 -9.99 -14.93
N ASN A 221 -5.84 -8.81 -14.48
CA ASN A 221 -7.21 -8.33 -14.63
C ASN A 221 -7.47 -7.74 -16.03
N ASN A 222 -6.43 -7.56 -16.84
CA ASN A 222 -6.49 -6.99 -18.19
C ASN A 222 -7.13 -5.61 -18.22
N PHE A 223 -6.74 -4.74 -17.30
CA PHE A 223 -7.20 -3.38 -17.25
C PHE A 223 -6.68 -2.58 -18.44
N THR A 224 -7.52 -1.74 -19.01
CA THR A 224 -7.05 -0.71 -19.92
C THR A 224 -6.30 0.40 -19.17
N ALA A 225 -5.49 1.17 -19.89
CA ALA A 225 -4.77 2.30 -19.29
C ALA A 225 -5.74 3.30 -18.63
N ASP A 226 -6.80 3.67 -19.35
CA ASP A 226 -7.83 4.61 -18.86
C ASP A 226 -8.53 4.10 -17.58
N GLU A 227 -8.77 2.81 -17.49
CA GLU A 227 -9.43 2.20 -16.33
C GLU A 227 -8.57 2.27 -15.06
N ILE A 228 -7.27 1.90 -15.16
CA ILE A 228 -6.35 2.01 -14.01
C ILE A 228 -6.12 3.47 -13.62
N GLN A 229 -5.94 4.35 -14.59
CA GLN A 229 -5.74 5.78 -14.37
C GLN A 229 -6.96 6.40 -13.68
N SER A 230 -8.16 6.11 -14.20
CA SER A 230 -9.43 6.59 -13.62
C SER A 230 -9.66 6.04 -12.22
N LEU A 231 -9.45 4.74 -12.01
CA LEU A 231 -9.58 4.11 -10.69
C LEU A 231 -8.60 4.74 -9.69
N THR A 232 -7.33 4.87 -10.07
CA THR A 232 -6.29 5.44 -9.21
C THR A 232 -6.61 6.89 -8.85
N ASN A 233 -7.07 7.68 -9.82
CA ASN A 233 -7.50 9.06 -9.58
C ASN A 233 -8.73 9.13 -8.66
N ASN A 234 -9.75 8.31 -8.89
CA ASN A 234 -10.97 8.27 -8.09
C ASN A 234 -10.67 7.89 -6.63
N LEU A 235 -9.81 6.91 -6.40
CA LEU A 235 -9.37 6.54 -5.05
C LEU A 235 -8.72 7.72 -4.32
N CYS A 236 -7.99 8.61 -5.00
CA CYS A 236 -7.36 9.78 -4.37
C CYS A 236 -8.37 10.74 -3.71
N TYR A 237 -9.65 10.65 -4.03
CA TYR A 237 -10.72 11.43 -3.40
C TYR A 237 -11.33 10.75 -2.15
N THR A 238 -10.94 9.52 -1.82
CA THR A 238 -11.50 8.77 -0.68
C THR A 238 -10.68 8.87 0.60
N TYR A 239 -9.63 9.69 0.65
CA TYR A 239 -8.73 9.79 1.78
C TYR A 239 -9.44 10.25 3.06
N ALA A 240 -9.30 9.46 4.14
CA ALA A 240 -10.08 9.63 5.37
C ALA A 240 -9.74 10.90 6.18
N ARG A 241 -8.56 11.51 5.97
CA ARG A 241 -8.10 12.67 6.76
C ARG A 241 -8.44 14.03 6.16
N CYS A 242 -8.89 14.08 4.93
CA CYS A 242 -9.30 15.34 4.30
C CYS A 242 -10.40 15.09 3.26
N THR A 243 -11.08 16.17 2.86
CA THR A 243 -12.17 16.17 1.86
C THR A 243 -11.68 16.57 0.46
N ARG A 244 -10.36 16.70 0.27
CA ARG A 244 -9.74 16.99 -1.02
C ARG A 244 -9.00 15.75 -1.53
N SER A 245 -8.77 15.70 -2.85
CA SER A 245 -7.91 14.67 -3.42
C SER A 245 -6.49 14.78 -2.89
N VAL A 246 -5.87 13.63 -2.69
CA VAL A 246 -4.48 13.51 -2.22
C VAL A 246 -3.56 13.14 -3.38
N SER A 247 -2.28 13.41 -3.20
CA SER A 247 -1.27 13.27 -4.27
C SER A 247 -0.73 11.86 -4.49
N VAL A 248 -1.13 10.91 -3.66
CA VAL A 248 -0.77 9.50 -3.73
C VAL A 248 -2.04 8.70 -3.45
N VAL A 249 -2.22 7.59 -4.13
CA VAL A 249 -3.37 6.72 -3.94
C VAL A 249 -3.50 6.30 -2.46
N PRO A 250 -4.68 6.43 -1.83
CA PRO A 250 -4.86 6.25 -0.39
C PRO A 250 -4.35 4.94 0.19
N PRO A 251 -4.53 3.75 -0.42
CA PRO A 251 -3.98 2.53 0.14
C PRO A 251 -2.45 2.59 0.35
N ALA A 252 -1.68 3.12 -0.60
CA ALA A 252 -0.24 3.34 -0.44
C ALA A 252 0.05 4.37 0.66
N TYR A 253 -0.71 5.46 0.70
CA TYR A 253 -0.57 6.49 1.73
C TYR A 253 -0.89 5.95 3.13
N TYR A 254 -1.92 5.13 3.28
CA TYR A 254 -2.26 4.49 4.56
C TYR A 254 -1.18 3.53 5.03
N ALA A 255 -0.58 2.75 4.13
CA ALA A 255 0.55 1.89 4.47
C ALA A 255 1.73 2.70 5.00
N HIS A 256 2.05 3.84 4.33
CA HIS A 256 3.07 4.77 4.79
C HIS A 256 2.78 5.30 6.21
N LEU A 257 1.55 5.75 6.47
CA LEU A 257 1.16 6.23 7.80
C LEU A 257 1.25 5.15 8.87
N ALA A 258 0.83 3.91 8.53
CA ALA A 258 0.90 2.78 9.44
C ALA A 258 2.34 2.41 9.79
N ALA A 259 3.23 2.33 8.78
CA ALA A 259 4.65 2.05 8.98
C ALA A 259 5.33 3.16 9.80
N TYR A 260 5.09 4.44 9.45
CA TYR A 260 5.64 5.57 10.18
C TYR A 260 5.20 5.59 11.65
N ARG A 261 3.92 5.34 11.91
CA ARG A 261 3.39 5.26 13.28
C ARG A 261 3.99 4.09 14.08
N ALA A 262 4.21 2.95 13.43
CA ALA A 262 4.72 1.76 14.09
C ALA A 262 6.19 1.91 14.57
N ARG A 263 6.94 2.87 14.05
CA ARG A 263 8.28 3.22 14.59
C ARG A 263 8.22 3.57 16.07
N PHE A 264 7.13 4.19 16.53
CA PHE A 264 6.93 4.55 17.94
C PHE A 264 6.51 3.38 18.84
N TYR A 265 6.31 2.18 18.27
CA TYR A 265 6.02 0.98 19.06
C TYR A 265 7.29 0.23 19.49
N ILE A 266 8.43 0.61 18.94
CA ILE A 266 9.73 0.08 19.35
C ILE A 266 10.07 0.76 20.67
N GLU A 267 10.15 -0.03 21.76
CA GLU A 267 10.62 0.48 23.04
C GLU A 267 12.12 0.82 22.91
N PRO A 268 12.55 2.03 23.32
CA PRO A 268 13.97 2.29 23.44
C PRO A 268 14.60 1.26 24.37
N GLU A 269 15.77 0.74 24.02
CA GLU A 269 16.52 -0.12 24.94
C GLU A 269 16.70 0.68 26.23
N ALA A 270 16.05 0.23 27.30
CA ALA A 270 16.36 0.72 28.62
C ALA A 270 17.86 0.44 28.82
N THR A 271 18.63 1.49 29.06
CA THR A 271 20.03 1.40 29.47
C THR A 271 20.06 0.70 30.81
N GLU A 272 19.85 -0.60 30.81
CA GLU A 272 19.96 -1.42 32.00
C GLU A 272 21.44 -1.75 32.25
N ASN A 273 21.93 -1.14 33.29
CA ASN A 273 22.89 -1.73 34.18
C ASN A 273 22.29 -3.05 34.75
N ALA A 274 22.14 -4.08 33.97
CA ALA A 274 21.81 -5.43 34.39
C ALA A 274 22.95 -6.36 33.97
N LYS A 275 23.85 -6.62 34.90
CA LYS A 275 24.73 -7.79 34.93
C LYS A 275 23.88 -9.05 34.84
N GLY A 276 23.52 -9.52 33.68
CA GLY A 276 22.77 -10.73 33.41
C GLY A 276 23.23 -11.33 32.10
N ARG A 277 24.19 -12.24 32.21
CA ARG A 277 24.63 -13.31 31.28
C ARG A 277 23.87 -13.40 29.97
N CYS A 278 24.36 -12.60 28.99
CA CYS A 278 23.96 -12.76 27.60
C CYS A 278 24.64 -14.00 27.03
N THR A 279 23.92 -15.09 26.87
CA THR A 279 24.37 -16.22 26.05
C THR A 279 24.39 -15.73 24.59
N ARG A 280 25.59 -15.46 24.08
CA ARG A 280 25.83 -15.28 22.65
C ARG A 280 25.49 -16.60 21.96
N THR A 281 24.32 -16.69 21.36
CA THR A 281 24.07 -17.63 20.28
C THR A 281 24.44 -16.92 18.98
N SER A 282 25.50 -17.38 18.38
CA SER A 282 25.91 -17.10 17.00
C SER A 282 24.79 -17.58 16.06
N ASN A 283 24.06 -16.64 15.43
CA ASN A 283 23.52 -16.68 14.07
C ASN A 283 22.35 -15.69 13.96
N GLY A 284 22.53 -14.69 13.10
CA GLY A 284 21.48 -13.80 12.57
C GLY A 284 20.80 -12.94 13.65
N SER A 285 20.98 -11.64 13.61
CA SER A 285 20.24 -10.70 14.48
C SER A 285 18.74 -10.86 14.25
N SER A 286 18.06 -11.59 15.12
CA SER A 286 16.61 -11.71 15.08
C SER A 286 16.02 -10.34 15.42
N VAL A 287 15.33 -9.74 14.47
CA VAL A 287 14.62 -8.48 14.69
C VAL A 287 13.54 -8.72 15.76
N ARG A 288 13.50 -7.86 16.77
CA ARG A 288 12.47 -7.94 17.82
C ARG A 288 11.09 -7.66 17.19
N PRO A 289 10.11 -8.54 17.38
CA PRO A 289 8.77 -8.32 16.82
C PRO A 289 8.10 -7.10 17.50
N LEU A 290 7.28 -6.39 16.74
CA LEU A 290 6.46 -5.32 17.28
C LEU A 290 5.38 -5.87 18.22
N PRO A 291 4.97 -5.10 19.25
CA PRO A 291 3.87 -5.50 20.11
C PRO A 291 2.56 -5.66 19.33
N ALA A 292 1.75 -6.62 19.71
CA ALA A 292 0.47 -6.87 19.06
C ALA A 292 -0.50 -5.70 19.26
N LEU A 293 -1.23 -5.37 18.20
CA LEU A 293 -2.29 -4.36 18.27
C LEU A 293 -3.45 -4.87 19.15
N LYS A 294 -4.03 -3.96 19.96
CA LYS A 294 -5.23 -4.28 20.72
C LYS A 294 -6.40 -4.60 19.79
N GLU A 295 -7.18 -5.62 20.11
CA GLU A 295 -8.32 -6.07 19.30
C GLU A 295 -9.31 -4.94 18.91
N ARG A 296 -9.51 -3.96 19.80
CA ARG A 296 -10.40 -2.82 19.55
C ARG A 296 -9.94 -1.88 18.44
N VAL A 297 -8.65 -1.87 18.10
CA VAL A 297 -8.07 -1.00 17.07
C VAL A 297 -7.61 -1.74 15.83
N LYS A 298 -7.53 -3.07 15.88
CA LYS A 298 -7.01 -3.91 14.81
C LYS A 298 -7.76 -3.74 13.48
N ASN A 299 -9.09 -3.53 13.55
CA ASN A 299 -9.96 -3.45 12.37
C ASN A 299 -10.41 -2.00 12.06
N VAL A 300 -9.73 -0.99 12.59
CA VAL A 300 -9.99 0.40 12.32
C VAL A 300 -8.74 1.11 11.84
N MET A 301 -8.90 2.22 11.15
CA MET A 301 -7.81 3.03 10.61
C MET A 301 -7.14 3.85 11.73
N PHE A 302 -6.53 3.17 12.72
CA PHE A 302 -5.91 3.78 13.90
C PHE A 302 -4.68 4.65 13.58
N TYR A 303 -4.13 4.49 12.41
CA TYR A 303 -2.96 5.21 11.91
C TYR A 303 -3.34 6.53 11.20
N CYS A 304 -4.60 6.78 10.94
CA CYS A 304 -5.13 8.02 10.35
C CYS A 304 -5.45 9.09 11.40
#